data_35112790c68e44b1a02682d9d1812f3a
#
_entry.id   35112790c68e44b1a02682d9d1812f3a
#
_cell.length_a   1.000
_cell.length_b   1.000
_cell.length_c   1.000
_cell.angle_alpha   90.00
_cell.angle_beta   90.00
_cell.angle_gamma   90.00
#
_symmetry.space_group_name_H-M   'P 1'
#
loop_
_entity.id
_entity.type
_entity.pdbx_description
1 polymer ?
#
loop_
_entity_poly.entity_id
_entity_poly.type
_entity_poly.pdbx_seq_one_letter_code
_entity_poly.pdbx_strand_id
1 'polypeptide(L)'
;MKTKDDSNQSVKRMDRPNVASNPSTAAGTQEMTEQQKLQQQLQIFQNSLPKVSQTVYMMLLNECVPLSMAVERKHGDCTSKLDGNGDDEVSQTGEQLQKIHVSPPLDPPSHQLCRELYEADEEKHNRVLDRLRNIGFEIGNKITELLVFSNNPNLQSKDMDLLSVMKFICRDVWRQMFNKQIDNLKTNHRGTFYLFDYDYQPIQSFALDSESSEKELQMVKPFLEIAVGVIKGVLASIGHAPEDVICLASYVDLSL
;
A
#
# COMPACT_ATOMS: atom_id res chain seq x y z
N MET A 1 -19.14 -15.84 76.79
CA MET A 1 -18.77 -15.19 78.06
C MET A 1 -18.58 -13.72 77.77
N LYS A 2 -19.56 -12.93 78.32
CA LYS A 2 -19.52 -11.52 78.72
C LYS A 2 -19.02 -10.50 77.69
N THR A 3 -19.93 -9.65 77.06
CA THR A 3 -20.56 -8.43 77.64
C THR A 3 -19.54 -7.29 77.76
N LYS A 4 -19.72 -6.07 77.24
CA LYS A 4 -20.78 -5.04 77.34
C LYS A 4 -20.27 -3.83 76.52
N ASP A 5 -21.09 -3.17 75.73
CA ASP A 5 -21.85 -1.93 75.99
C ASP A 5 -21.02 -0.76 76.56
N ASP A 6 -21.02 0.36 75.91
CA ASP A 6 -21.91 1.51 76.13
C ASP A 6 -21.40 2.72 75.31
N SER A 7 -22.21 3.25 74.45
CA SER A 7 -22.95 4.51 74.52
C SER A 7 -22.19 5.76 75.02
N ASN A 8 -22.03 6.83 74.29
CA ASN A 8 -22.89 8.01 74.49
C ASN A 8 -22.37 9.31 73.81
N GLN A 9 -23.27 9.99 73.29
CA GLN A 9 -23.58 11.42 73.30
C GLN A 9 -22.88 12.38 72.34
N SER A 10 -23.77 12.81 71.48
CA SER A 10 -23.87 14.07 70.74
C SER A 10 -23.42 15.32 71.53
N VAL A 11 -22.68 16.20 70.83
CA VAL A 11 -22.75 17.64 71.07
C VAL A 11 -22.81 18.37 69.73
N LYS A 12 -23.97 18.99 69.48
CA LYS A 12 -24.19 20.03 68.49
C LYS A 12 -23.28 21.22 68.78
N ARG A 13 -22.61 21.74 67.75
CA ARG A 13 -22.16 23.14 67.72
C ARG A 13 -22.46 23.76 66.37
N MET A 14 -23.08 24.92 66.51
CA MET A 14 -23.67 25.81 65.50
C MET A 14 -22.62 26.41 64.53
N ASP A 15 -23.14 26.66 63.39
CA ASP A 15 -22.83 27.53 62.28
C ASP A 15 -21.78 28.66 62.49
N ARG A 16 -20.83 28.70 61.55
CA ARG A 16 -20.27 29.93 60.99
C ARG A 16 -20.19 29.83 59.46
N PRO A 17 -20.63 30.83 58.69
CA PRO A 17 -20.54 30.81 57.26
C PRO A 17 -19.09 31.00 56.83
N ASN A 18 -18.55 30.04 56.06
CA ASN A 18 -17.22 30.13 55.49
C ASN A 18 -17.33 30.80 54.11
N VAL A 19 -16.63 31.89 54.01
CA VAL A 19 -16.47 32.74 52.84
C VAL A 19 -15.92 31.87 51.67
N ALA A 20 -16.64 31.89 50.56
CA ALA A 20 -16.20 31.29 49.33
C ALA A 20 -14.90 31.93 48.82
N SER A 21 -13.80 31.23 48.96
CA SER A 21 -12.58 31.50 48.17
C SER A 21 -12.71 30.78 46.84
N ASN A 22 -12.91 31.54 45.79
CA ASN A 22 -12.80 31.06 44.41
C ASN A 22 -11.46 30.40 44.17
N PRO A 23 -11.37 29.16 43.67
CA PRO A 23 -10.15 28.69 43.08
C PRO A 23 -10.00 29.40 41.73
N SER A 24 -9.02 30.30 41.66
CA SER A 24 -8.52 30.83 40.40
C SER A 24 -8.15 29.66 39.51
N THR A 25 -8.88 29.53 38.42
CA THR A 25 -8.59 28.65 37.29
C THR A 25 -7.26 29.15 36.65
N ALA A 26 -6.15 28.67 37.18
CA ALA A 26 -4.90 28.69 36.45
C ALA A 26 -5.09 27.70 35.30
N ALA A 27 -5.49 28.19 34.14
CA ALA A 27 -5.37 27.46 32.89
C ALA A 27 -3.88 27.18 32.66
N GLY A 28 -3.41 26.04 33.19
CA GLY A 28 -2.11 25.50 32.87
C GLY A 28 -2.11 25.18 31.38
N THR A 29 -1.51 26.05 30.60
CA THR A 29 -1.12 25.75 29.22
C THR A 29 -0.12 24.60 29.34
N GLN A 30 -0.59 23.36 29.17
CA GLN A 30 0.27 22.20 29.08
C GLN A 30 1.14 22.41 27.84
N GLU A 31 2.44 22.68 28.06
CA GLU A 31 3.40 22.74 26.97
C GLU A 31 3.40 21.37 26.28
N MET A 32 3.01 21.36 25.02
CA MET A 32 3.04 20.16 24.18
C MET A 32 4.46 19.62 24.12
N THR A 33 4.61 18.32 24.31
CA THR A 33 5.90 17.64 24.14
C THR A 33 6.38 17.78 22.69
N GLU A 34 7.69 17.70 22.48
CA GLU A 34 8.30 17.75 21.14
C GLU A 34 7.68 16.72 20.20
N GLN A 35 7.44 15.51 20.67
CA GLN A 35 6.75 14.46 19.91
C GLN A 35 5.32 14.87 19.49
N GLN A 36 4.57 15.51 20.37
CA GLN A 36 3.22 15.97 20.04
C GLN A 36 3.26 17.08 18.98
N LYS A 37 4.22 17.98 19.05
CA LYS A 37 4.43 19.03 18.02
C LYS A 37 4.75 18.41 16.66
N LEU A 38 5.64 17.41 16.63
CA LEU A 38 6.00 16.71 15.39
C LEU A 38 4.82 15.92 14.80
N GLN A 39 4.03 15.25 15.63
CA GLN A 39 2.82 14.58 15.19
C GLN A 39 1.80 15.55 14.61
N GLN A 40 1.62 16.71 15.25
CA GLN A 40 0.74 17.75 14.75
C GLN A 40 1.24 18.32 13.40
N GLN A 41 2.53 18.56 13.26
CA GLN A 41 3.12 19.00 12.00
C GLN A 41 2.93 17.97 10.89
N LEU A 42 3.16 16.69 11.18
CA LEU A 42 2.90 15.59 10.24
C LEU A 42 1.44 15.56 9.81
N GLN A 43 0.51 15.72 10.73
CA GLN A 43 -0.92 15.72 10.43
C GLN A 43 -1.33 16.94 9.58
N ILE A 44 -0.79 18.11 9.87
CA ILE A 44 -1.01 19.32 9.06
C ILE A 44 -0.47 19.10 7.64
N PHE A 45 0.74 18.56 7.51
CA PHE A 45 1.35 18.23 6.22
C PHE A 45 0.48 17.25 5.43
N GLN A 46 0.08 16.12 6.03
CA GLN A 46 -0.78 15.12 5.38
C GLN A 46 -2.12 15.70 4.92
N ASN A 47 -2.70 16.62 5.71
CA ASN A 47 -3.94 17.30 5.33
C ASN A 47 -3.76 18.33 4.21
N SER A 48 -2.55 18.87 4.05
CA SER A 48 -2.21 19.84 2.99
C SER A 48 -1.91 19.19 1.65
N LEU A 49 -1.66 17.87 1.62
CA LEU A 49 -1.40 17.15 0.38
C LEU A 49 -2.63 17.18 -0.54
N PRO A 50 -2.44 17.35 -1.86
CA PRO A 50 -3.54 17.29 -2.81
C PRO A 50 -4.21 15.91 -2.75
N LYS A 51 -5.53 15.92 -2.69
CA LYS A 51 -6.34 14.70 -2.61
C LYS A 51 -6.84 14.33 -3.99
N VAL A 52 -6.65 13.09 -4.37
CA VAL A 52 -7.15 12.52 -5.62
C VAL A 52 -8.28 11.54 -5.28
N SER A 53 -9.26 11.39 -6.16
CA SER A 53 -10.30 10.37 -6.01
C SER A 53 -9.66 8.98 -5.95
N GLN A 54 -9.99 8.21 -4.92
CA GLN A 54 -9.49 6.85 -4.74
C GLN A 54 -9.86 5.94 -5.92
N THR A 55 -11.07 6.10 -6.46
CA THR A 55 -11.52 5.33 -7.64
C THR A 55 -10.63 5.60 -8.85
N VAL A 56 -10.33 6.88 -9.14
CA VAL A 56 -9.45 7.24 -10.26
C VAL A 56 -8.05 6.70 -10.05
N TYR A 57 -7.52 6.79 -8.83
CA TYR A 57 -6.22 6.25 -8.49
C TYR A 57 -6.18 4.71 -8.68
N MET A 58 -7.18 3.98 -8.21
CA MET A 58 -7.26 2.53 -8.41
C MET A 58 -7.37 2.15 -9.88
N MET A 59 -8.15 2.89 -10.67
CA MET A 59 -8.22 2.68 -12.12
C MET A 59 -6.86 2.87 -12.78
N LEU A 60 -6.13 3.93 -12.43
CA LEU A 60 -4.78 4.17 -12.97
C LEU A 60 -3.79 3.07 -12.55
N LEU A 61 -3.87 2.62 -11.30
CA LEU A 61 -3.01 1.55 -10.80
C LEU A 61 -3.26 0.24 -11.56
N ASN A 62 -4.52 -0.12 -11.75
CA ASN A 62 -4.90 -1.33 -12.50
C ASN A 62 -4.54 -1.22 -13.98
N GLU A 63 -4.61 -0.02 -14.58
CA GLU A 63 -4.23 0.22 -15.97
C GLU A 63 -2.71 0.08 -16.22
N CYS A 64 -1.88 0.07 -15.18
CA CYS A 64 -0.45 -0.21 -15.34
C CYS A 64 -0.18 -1.60 -15.92
N VAL A 65 -1.05 -2.60 -15.67
CA VAL A 65 -0.91 -3.95 -16.19
C VAL A 65 -1.11 -3.97 -17.72
N PRO A 66 -2.27 -3.54 -18.28
CA PRO A 66 -2.45 -3.50 -19.74
C PRO A 66 -1.47 -2.57 -20.44
N LEU A 67 -1.08 -1.45 -19.81
CA LEU A 67 -0.04 -0.57 -20.34
C LEU A 67 1.30 -1.28 -20.48
N SER A 68 1.71 -2.03 -19.47
CA SER A 68 2.97 -2.80 -19.49
C SER A 68 2.96 -3.87 -20.59
N MET A 69 1.82 -4.50 -20.84
CA MET A 69 1.63 -5.44 -21.95
C MET A 69 1.67 -4.74 -23.32
N ALA A 70 1.03 -3.58 -23.45
CA ALA A 70 1.03 -2.80 -24.69
C ALA A 70 2.44 -2.33 -25.06
N VAL A 71 3.24 -1.94 -24.09
CA VAL A 71 4.65 -1.60 -24.28
C VAL A 71 5.44 -2.81 -24.77
N GLU A 72 5.20 -3.99 -24.18
CA GLU A 72 5.89 -5.23 -24.58
C GLU A 72 5.56 -5.63 -26.02
N ARG A 73 4.30 -5.51 -26.45
CA ARG A 73 3.89 -5.76 -27.84
C ARG A 73 4.65 -4.86 -28.82
N LYS A 74 4.74 -3.55 -28.53
CA LYS A 74 5.45 -2.60 -29.39
C LYS A 74 6.95 -2.91 -29.49
N HIS A 75 7.56 -3.33 -28.40
CA HIS A 75 8.98 -3.73 -28.42
C HIS A 75 9.20 -4.99 -29.26
N GLY A 76 8.32 -5.99 -29.14
CA GLY A 76 8.38 -7.20 -29.96
C GLY A 76 8.24 -6.90 -31.46
N ASP A 77 7.35 -6.01 -31.85
CA ASP A 77 7.16 -5.59 -33.22
C ASP A 77 8.36 -4.82 -33.81
N CYS A 78 9.07 -4.05 -32.96
CA CYS A 78 10.26 -3.33 -33.39
C CYS A 78 11.47 -4.27 -33.61
N THR A 79 11.65 -5.29 -32.79
CA THR A 79 12.74 -6.25 -32.95
C THR A 79 12.55 -7.13 -34.17
N SER A 80 11.33 -7.55 -34.49
CA SER A 80 11.04 -8.33 -35.68
C SER A 80 11.24 -7.57 -37.00
N LYS A 81 11.24 -6.23 -36.97
CA LYS A 81 11.51 -5.39 -38.15
C LYS A 81 13.00 -5.10 -38.37
N LEU A 82 13.85 -5.32 -37.38
CA LEU A 82 15.29 -5.12 -37.49
C LEU A 82 16.02 -6.32 -38.12
N ASP A 83 15.40 -7.51 -38.09
CA ASP A 83 15.96 -8.72 -38.70
C ASP A 83 15.52 -8.97 -40.15
N GLY A 84 14.66 -8.10 -40.70
CA GLY A 84 14.20 -8.13 -42.08
C GLY A 84 14.88 -7.04 -42.91
N ASN A 85 15.77 -7.44 -43.82
CA ASN A 85 16.41 -6.61 -44.86
C ASN A 85 15.41 -5.63 -45.47
N GLY A 86 15.91 -4.38 -45.64
CA GLY A 86 15.17 -3.28 -46.20
C GLY A 86 14.56 -3.58 -47.58
N ASP A 87 13.49 -2.96 -47.80
CA ASP A 87 13.08 -2.11 -48.91
C ASP A 87 11.56 -1.99 -48.94
N ASP A 88 11.12 -0.73 -49.00
CA ASP A 88 9.81 -0.28 -49.50
C ASP A 88 8.53 -0.87 -48.86
N GLU A 89 7.90 -0.08 -47.97
CA GLU A 89 6.48 0.25 -48.12
C GLU A 89 5.99 1.26 -47.05
N VAL A 90 6.25 2.54 -47.35
CA VAL A 90 5.47 3.65 -46.79
C VAL A 90 4.24 3.80 -47.72
N SER A 91 3.20 3.01 -47.53
CA SER A 91 1.89 3.28 -48.17
C SER A 91 0.82 2.20 -47.94
N GLN A 92 0.57 1.75 -46.71
CA GLN A 92 -0.63 0.90 -46.49
C GLN A 92 -1.26 1.06 -45.08
N THR A 93 -1.03 2.18 -44.39
CA THR A 93 -1.63 2.42 -43.08
C THR A 93 -3.10 2.84 -43.09
N GLY A 94 -3.66 3.10 -44.28
CA GLY A 94 -5.04 3.62 -44.44
C GLY A 94 -6.13 2.57 -44.63
N GLU A 95 -5.81 1.37 -45.11
CA GLU A 95 -6.82 0.38 -45.51
C GLU A 95 -7.00 -0.79 -44.52
N GLN A 96 -6.10 -0.97 -43.55
CA GLN A 96 -6.22 -2.04 -42.55
C GLN A 96 -7.20 -1.72 -41.41
N LEU A 97 -7.63 -0.47 -41.26
CA LEU A 97 -8.60 -0.07 -40.24
C LEU A 97 -10.05 -0.49 -40.53
N GLN A 98 -10.36 -0.92 -41.75
CA GLN A 98 -11.71 -1.29 -42.13
C GLN A 98 -12.06 -2.79 -42.01
N LYS A 99 -11.15 -3.65 -41.57
CA LYS A 99 -11.41 -5.09 -41.43
C LYS A 99 -11.25 -5.62 -40.00
N ILE A 100 -11.37 -4.77 -38.98
CA ILE A 100 -11.51 -5.29 -37.62
C ILE A 100 -12.97 -5.73 -37.48
N HIS A 101 -13.21 -6.98 -37.76
CA HIS A 101 -14.46 -7.65 -37.39
C HIS A 101 -14.40 -7.85 -35.87
N VAL A 102 -14.82 -6.85 -35.12
CA VAL A 102 -14.96 -6.94 -33.67
C VAL A 102 -16.18 -7.80 -33.38
N SER A 103 -16.02 -9.10 -33.36
CA SER A 103 -16.95 -9.95 -32.63
C SER A 103 -16.94 -9.47 -31.17
N PRO A 104 -18.10 -9.21 -30.54
CA PRO A 104 -18.10 -8.83 -29.14
C PRO A 104 -17.38 -9.92 -28.35
N PRO A 105 -16.34 -9.57 -27.61
CA PRO A 105 -15.62 -10.56 -26.80
C PRO A 105 -16.59 -11.12 -25.77
N LEU A 106 -16.64 -12.44 -25.65
CA LEU A 106 -17.41 -13.13 -24.62
C LEU A 106 -16.92 -12.78 -23.21
N ASP A 107 -15.64 -12.42 -23.09
CA ASP A 107 -15.01 -12.06 -21.82
C ASP A 107 -14.73 -10.55 -21.75
N PRO A 108 -14.80 -9.93 -20.54
CA PRO A 108 -14.38 -8.55 -20.33
C PRO A 108 -12.93 -8.32 -20.82
N PRO A 109 -12.61 -7.12 -21.34
CA PRO A 109 -11.27 -6.81 -21.86
C PRO A 109 -10.14 -7.07 -20.86
N SER A 110 -10.37 -6.84 -19.58
CA SER A 110 -9.42 -7.14 -18.50
C SER A 110 -9.10 -8.63 -18.39
N HIS A 111 -10.10 -9.49 -18.50
CA HIS A 111 -9.93 -10.95 -18.50
C HIS A 111 -9.15 -11.44 -19.72
N GLN A 112 -9.39 -10.87 -20.88
CA GLN A 112 -8.65 -11.22 -22.10
C GLN A 112 -7.17 -10.86 -21.97
N LEU A 113 -6.86 -9.68 -21.44
CA LEU A 113 -5.48 -9.24 -21.20
C LEU A 113 -4.78 -10.14 -20.18
N CYS A 114 -5.43 -10.47 -19.06
CA CYS A 114 -4.88 -11.38 -18.07
C CYS A 114 -4.62 -12.77 -18.65
N ARG A 115 -5.54 -13.28 -19.49
CA ARG A 115 -5.38 -14.56 -20.17
C ARG A 115 -4.21 -14.51 -21.17
N GLU A 116 -4.12 -13.45 -21.97
CA GLU A 116 -3.02 -13.27 -22.92
C GLU A 116 -1.66 -13.25 -22.21
N LEU A 117 -1.58 -12.56 -21.05
CA LEU A 117 -0.36 -12.56 -20.25
C LEU A 117 -0.04 -13.93 -19.66
N TYR A 118 -1.06 -14.65 -19.20
CA TYR A 118 -0.91 -16.01 -18.68
C TYR A 118 -0.44 -17.01 -19.74
N GLU A 119 -0.92 -16.87 -20.98
CA GLU A 119 -0.59 -17.72 -22.12
C GLU A 119 0.71 -17.29 -22.85
N ALA A 120 1.27 -16.12 -22.47
CA ALA A 120 2.52 -15.63 -23.02
C ALA A 120 3.70 -16.55 -22.67
N ASP A 121 4.76 -16.50 -23.48
CA ASP A 121 6.01 -17.16 -23.11
C ASP A 121 6.60 -16.59 -21.82
N GLU A 122 7.37 -17.41 -21.10
CA GLU A 122 7.89 -17.10 -19.78
C GLU A 122 8.76 -15.83 -19.79
N GLU A 123 9.52 -15.61 -20.86
CA GLU A 123 10.39 -14.45 -20.98
C GLU A 123 9.58 -13.15 -21.12
N LYS A 124 8.56 -13.16 -21.97
CA LYS A 124 7.62 -12.03 -22.13
C LYS A 124 6.84 -11.75 -20.86
N HIS A 125 6.36 -12.81 -20.21
CA HIS A 125 5.68 -12.73 -18.93
C HIS A 125 6.56 -12.05 -17.87
N ASN A 126 7.80 -12.50 -17.69
CA ASN A 126 8.74 -11.95 -16.73
C ASN A 126 9.08 -10.49 -17.04
N ARG A 127 9.28 -10.09 -18.30
CA ARG A 127 9.51 -8.68 -18.66
C ARG A 127 8.36 -7.77 -18.27
N VAL A 128 7.11 -8.22 -18.39
CA VAL A 128 5.94 -7.46 -17.94
C VAL A 128 5.92 -7.33 -16.42
N LEU A 129 6.16 -8.44 -15.68
CA LEU A 129 6.21 -8.40 -14.21
C LEU A 129 7.33 -7.50 -13.70
N ASP A 130 8.52 -7.57 -14.30
CA ASP A 130 9.66 -6.72 -13.91
C ASP A 130 9.38 -5.24 -14.16
N ARG A 131 8.68 -4.90 -15.24
CA ARG A 131 8.24 -3.52 -15.50
C ARG A 131 7.28 -3.03 -14.42
N LEU A 132 6.33 -3.86 -14.01
CA LEU A 132 5.39 -3.54 -12.92
C LEU A 132 6.12 -3.37 -11.58
N ARG A 133 7.08 -4.26 -11.26
CA ARG A 133 7.93 -4.11 -10.07
C ARG A 133 8.74 -2.82 -10.10
N ASN A 134 9.29 -2.45 -11.25
CA ASN A 134 10.05 -1.21 -11.40
C ASN A 134 9.16 0.02 -11.21
N ILE A 135 7.94 0.03 -11.76
CA ILE A 135 6.95 1.09 -11.49
C ILE A 135 6.69 1.18 -9.97
N GLY A 136 6.43 0.05 -9.33
CA GLY A 136 6.24 0.00 -7.89
C GLY A 136 7.45 0.50 -7.10
N PHE A 137 8.65 0.12 -7.52
CA PHE A 137 9.91 0.53 -6.89
C PHE A 137 10.08 2.05 -6.90
N GLU A 138 9.85 2.69 -8.03
CA GLU A 138 9.90 4.15 -8.15
C GLU A 138 8.82 4.84 -7.29
N ILE A 139 7.62 4.28 -7.24
CA ILE A 139 6.54 4.78 -6.36
C ILE A 139 6.99 4.67 -4.90
N GLY A 140 7.54 3.53 -4.50
CA GLY A 140 8.04 3.29 -3.13
C GLY A 140 9.11 4.28 -2.71
N ASN A 141 10.08 4.55 -3.60
CA ASN A 141 11.10 5.57 -3.39
C ASN A 141 10.48 6.95 -3.15
N LYS A 142 9.55 7.37 -4.01
CA LYS A 142 8.93 8.70 -3.91
C LYS A 142 8.03 8.85 -2.68
N ILE A 143 7.30 7.81 -2.30
CA ILE A 143 6.49 7.82 -1.08
C ILE A 143 7.38 7.91 0.16
N THR A 144 8.49 7.17 0.19
CA THR A 144 9.43 7.22 1.30
C THR A 144 10.02 8.62 1.44
N GLU A 145 10.49 9.19 0.34
CA GLU A 145 11.01 10.56 0.30
C GLU A 145 9.98 11.56 0.84
N LEU A 146 8.74 11.48 0.36
CA LEU A 146 7.63 12.32 0.81
C LEU A 146 7.41 12.20 2.33
N LEU A 147 7.31 10.97 2.84
CA LEU A 147 7.01 10.72 4.25
C LEU A 147 8.18 11.06 5.18
N VAL A 148 9.44 10.92 4.72
CA VAL A 148 10.63 11.31 5.46
C VAL A 148 10.72 12.83 5.57
N PHE A 149 10.50 13.56 4.48
CA PHE A 149 10.52 15.03 4.50
C PHE A 149 9.39 15.66 5.33
N SER A 150 8.34 14.92 5.61
CA SER A 150 7.26 15.39 6.47
C SER A 150 7.58 15.42 7.97
N ASN A 151 8.85 15.21 8.36
CA ASN A 151 9.27 15.07 9.77
C ASN A 151 8.47 14.00 10.53
N ASN A 152 8.29 12.85 9.91
CA ASN A 152 7.57 11.73 10.52
C ASN A 152 8.31 11.25 11.78
N PRO A 153 7.71 11.37 12.99
CA PRO A 153 8.37 11.01 14.24
C PRO A 153 8.72 9.52 14.31
N ASN A 154 8.10 8.68 13.48
CA ASN A 154 8.39 7.26 13.42
C ASN A 154 9.67 6.94 12.61
N LEU A 155 10.21 7.92 11.87
CA LEU A 155 11.40 7.78 11.03
C LEU A 155 12.62 8.58 11.55
N GLN A 156 12.52 9.21 12.72
CA GLN A 156 13.56 10.08 13.24
C GLN A 156 14.77 9.35 13.83
N SER A 157 14.75 8.03 13.94
CA SER A 157 15.89 7.27 14.44
C SER A 157 16.81 6.90 13.28
N LYS A 158 18.07 7.32 13.34
CA LYS A 158 19.11 6.92 12.39
C LYS A 158 19.42 5.41 12.42
N ASP A 159 18.96 4.73 13.47
CA ASP A 159 19.17 3.30 13.72
C ASP A 159 17.81 2.58 13.82
N MET A 160 16.93 2.78 12.83
CA MET A 160 15.68 2.03 12.80
C MET A 160 15.99 0.54 12.60
N ASP A 161 15.56 -0.29 13.54
CA ASP A 161 15.58 -1.73 13.37
C ASP A 161 14.61 -2.15 12.24
N LEU A 162 14.90 -3.26 11.62
CA LEU A 162 14.12 -3.75 10.46
C LEU A 162 12.61 -3.92 10.80
N LEU A 163 12.29 -4.29 12.05
CA LEU A 163 10.90 -4.39 12.49
C LEU A 163 10.19 -3.03 12.48
N SER A 164 10.87 -1.96 12.88
CA SER A 164 10.34 -0.58 12.83
C SER A 164 10.12 -0.12 11.39
N VAL A 165 11.03 -0.46 10.47
CA VAL A 165 10.86 -0.23 9.03
C VAL A 165 9.63 -0.98 8.50
N MET A 166 9.46 -2.25 8.85
CA MET A 166 8.30 -3.03 8.42
C MET A 166 6.99 -2.46 8.98
N LYS A 167 6.98 -1.99 10.22
CA LYS A 167 5.81 -1.30 10.80
C LYS A 167 5.49 0.00 10.06
N PHE A 168 6.51 0.77 9.67
CA PHE A 168 6.35 1.97 8.85
C PHE A 168 5.71 1.64 7.49
N ILE A 169 6.19 0.60 6.81
CA ILE A 169 5.60 0.12 5.56
C ILE A 169 4.13 -0.24 5.77
N CYS A 170 3.83 -1.08 6.77
CA CYS A 170 2.48 -1.58 7.03
C CYS A 170 1.48 -0.49 7.38
N ARG A 171 1.91 0.56 8.07
CA ARG A 171 1.04 1.61 8.58
C ARG A 171 1.03 2.85 7.69
N ASP A 172 2.21 3.44 7.43
CA ASP A 172 2.30 4.77 6.83
C ASP A 172 2.30 4.68 5.30
N VAL A 173 3.13 3.81 4.73
CA VAL A 173 3.21 3.61 3.27
C VAL A 173 1.90 3.01 2.76
N TRP A 174 1.38 1.98 3.40
CA TRP A 174 0.14 1.33 2.99
C TRP A 174 -1.06 2.26 3.06
N ARG A 175 -1.11 3.10 4.12
CA ARG A 175 -2.14 4.13 4.24
C ARG A 175 -2.06 5.16 3.12
N GLN A 176 -0.86 5.55 2.72
CA GLN A 176 -0.68 6.49 1.61
C GLN A 176 -1.11 5.90 0.26
N MET A 177 -0.85 4.60 0.05
CA MET A 177 -1.18 3.90 -1.18
C MET A 177 -2.66 3.46 -1.26
N PHE A 178 -3.18 2.86 -0.20
CA PHE A 178 -4.45 2.14 -0.21
C PHE A 178 -5.47 2.67 0.80
N ASN A 179 -5.16 3.80 1.46
CA ASN A 179 -5.99 4.43 2.50
C ASN A 179 -6.36 3.50 3.67
N LYS A 180 -5.62 2.41 3.83
CA LYS A 180 -5.75 1.43 4.92
C LYS A 180 -4.37 0.98 5.39
N GLN A 181 -4.31 0.33 6.53
CA GLN A 181 -3.08 -0.34 7.00
C GLN A 181 -3.10 -1.81 6.58
N ILE A 182 -1.94 -2.45 6.61
CA ILE A 182 -1.83 -3.91 6.57
C ILE A 182 -2.57 -4.49 7.79
N ASP A 183 -3.36 -5.52 7.55
CA ASP A 183 -4.21 -6.12 8.60
C ASP A 183 -3.39 -6.92 9.61
N ASN A 184 -2.36 -7.63 9.17
CA ASN A 184 -1.52 -8.44 10.06
C ASN A 184 -0.06 -8.48 9.58
N LEU A 185 0.86 -8.32 10.53
CA LEU A 185 2.30 -8.44 10.33
C LEU A 185 2.85 -9.54 11.22
N LYS A 186 3.38 -10.58 10.64
CA LYS A 186 4.06 -11.67 11.36
C LYS A 186 5.55 -11.70 11.01
N THR A 187 6.37 -12.19 11.92
CA THR A 187 7.82 -12.39 11.69
C THR A 187 8.28 -13.68 12.32
N ASN A 188 9.26 -14.31 11.70
CA ASN A 188 9.95 -15.47 12.27
C ASN A 188 11.18 -15.07 13.11
N HIS A 189 11.42 -13.78 13.34
CA HIS A 189 12.60 -13.22 14.03
C HIS A 189 13.97 -13.60 13.41
N ARG A 190 13.96 -14.11 12.17
CA ARG A 190 15.16 -14.48 11.39
C ARG A 190 15.28 -13.66 10.10
N GLY A 191 14.63 -12.48 10.08
CA GLY A 191 14.64 -11.58 8.91
C GLY A 191 13.50 -11.83 7.91
N THR A 192 12.58 -12.78 8.16
CA THR A 192 11.41 -12.99 7.32
C THR A 192 10.19 -12.31 7.95
N PHE A 193 9.45 -11.59 7.12
CA PHE A 193 8.22 -10.91 7.49
C PHE A 193 7.10 -11.35 6.55
N TYR A 194 5.91 -11.53 7.12
CA TYR A 194 4.69 -11.88 6.40
C TYR A 194 3.68 -10.76 6.62
N LEU A 195 3.28 -10.11 5.52
CA LEU A 195 2.32 -9.02 5.50
C LEU A 195 1.00 -9.55 4.94
N PHE A 196 -0.07 -9.44 5.70
CA PHE A 196 -1.40 -9.90 5.29
C PHE A 196 -2.31 -8.70 5.07
N ASP A 197 -2.80 -8.57 3.84
CA ASP A 197 -3.83 -7.63 3.44
C ASP A 197 -5.07 -8.44 3.00
N TYR A 198 -6.08 -8.50 3.85
CA TYR A 198 -7.28 -9.31 3.61
C TYR A 198 -8.27 -8.65 2.65
N ASP A 199 -8.04 -7.39 2.32
CA ASP A 199 -8.90 -6.59 1.48
C ASP A 199 -8.06 -5.73 0.53
N TYR A 200 -7.19 -6.41 -0.26
CA TYR A 200 -6.30 -5.73 -1.20
C TYR A 200 -7.07 -5.21 -2.39
N GLN A 201 -7.29 -3.90 -2.41
CA GLN A 201 -8.19 -3.21 -3.34
C GLN A 201 -7.94 -3.46 -4.83
N PRO A 202 -6.69 -3.53 -5.33
CA PRO A 202 -6.47 -3.71 -6.77
C PRO A 202 -7.03 -5.01 -7.35
N ILE A 203 -7.24 -6.04 -6.52
CA ILE A 203 -7.77 -7.34 -6.98
C ILE A 203 -9.23 -7.59 -6.60
N GLN A 204 -9.88 -6.70 -5.87
CA GLN A 204 -11.28 -6.87 -5.46
C GLN A 204 -12.25 -7.04 -6.64
N SER A 205 -11.97 -6.39 -7.76
CA SER A 205 -12.81 -6.49 -8.97
C SER A 205 -12.80 -7.88 -9.61
N PHE A 206 -11.87 -8.75 -9.25
CA PHE A 206 -11.79 -10.11 -9.78
C PHE A 206 -12.68 -11.11 -9.03
N ALA A 207 -13.28 -10.70 -7.91
CA ALA A 207 -14.19 -11.51 -7.10
C ALA A 207 -13.65 -12.93 -6.80
N LEU A 208 -12.37 -13.01 -6.45
CA LEU A 208 -11.72 -14.27 -6.11
C LEU A 208 -12.31 -14.85 -4.83
N ASP A 209 -12.55 -16.14 -4.82
CA ASP A 209 -13.07 -16.90 -3.69
C ASP A 209 -12.31 -18.24 -3.51
N SER A 210 -12.76 -19.06 -2.56
CA SER A 210 -12.18 -20.37 -2.28
C SER A 210 -12.34 -21.38 -3.42
N GLU A 211 -13.25 -21.14 -4.35
CA GLU A 211 -13.50 -22.00 -5.51
C GLU A 211 -12.72 -21.54 -6.74
N SER A 212 -12.05 -20.38 -6.67
CA SER A 212 -11.26 -19.84 -7.77
C SER A 212 -10.15 -20.80 -8.17
N SER A 213 -10.06 -21.07 -9.47
CA SER A 213 -9.07 -22.00 -10.01
C SER A 213 -7.65 -21.44 -9.87
N GLU A 214 -6.64 -22.30 -9.78
CA GLU A 214 -5.23 -21.90 -9.77
C GLU A 214 -4.88 -21.00 -10.98
N LYS A 215 -5.51 -21.24 -12.12
CA LYS A 215 -5.35 -20.40 -13.32
C LYS A 215 -5.83 -18.97 -13.08
N GLU A 216 -6.97 -18.78 -12.45
CA GLU A 216 -7.49 -17.44 -12.10
C GLU A 216 -6.57 -16.73 -11.11
N LEU A 217 -6.07 -17.44 -10.11
CA LEU A 217 -5.10 -16.90 -9.15
C LEU A 217 -3.79 -16.47 -9.82
N GLN A 218 -3.31 -17.21 -10.80
CA GLN A 218 -2.12 -16.84 -11.57
C GLN A 218 -2.38 -15.62 -12.48
N MET A 219 -3.57 -15.49 -13.07
CA MET A 219 -3.93 -14.32 -13.89
C MET A 219 -3.96 -13.01 -13.09
N VAL A 220 -4.19 -13.07 -11.79
CA VAL A 220 -4.24 -11.90 -10.89
C VAL A 220 -2.86 -11.48 -10.40
N LYS A 221 -1.88 -12.36 -10.46
CA LYS A 221 -0.51 -12.13 -9.98
C LYS A 221 0.11 -10.80 -10.44
N PRO A 222 -0.02 -10.35 -11.70
CA PRO A 222 0.55 -9.07 -12.15
C PRO A 222 0.08 -7.86 -11.33
N PHE A 223 -1.13 -7.90 -10.79
CA PHE A 223 -1.69 -6.82 -9.96
C PHE A 223 -1.07 -6.75 -8.56
N LEU A 224 -0.35 -7.79 -8.13
CA LEU A 224 0.38 -7.82 -6.87
C LEU A 224 1.81 -7.25 -7.02
N GLU A 225 2.36 -7.24 -8.23
CA GLU A 225 3.77 -6.93 -8.47
C GLU A 225 4.13 -5.46 -8.21
N ILE A 226 3.17 -4.55 -8.36
CA ILE A 226 3.39 -3.14 -7.99
C ILE A 226 3.61 -3.01 -6.49
N ALA A 227 2.82 -3.71 -5.67
CA ALA A 227 2.99 -3.72 -4.22
C ALA A 227 4.35 -4.30 -3.80
N VAL A 228 4.79 -5.38 -4.46
CA VAL A 228 6.14 -5.96 -4.29
C VAL A 228 7.21 -4.92 -4.58
N GLY A 229 7.08 -4.22 -5.70
CA GLY A 229 7.97 -3.13 -6.07
C GLY A 229 8.01 -2.02 -5.04
N VAL A 230 6.85 -1.55 -4.58
CA VAL A 230 6.74 -0.49 -3.56
C VAL A 230 7.49 -0.87 -2.28
N ILE A 231 7.30 -2.08 -1.77
CA ILE A 231 8.01 -2.55 -0.57
C ILE A 231 9.53 -2.53 -0.80
N LYS A 232 10.01 -3.04 -1.93
CA LYS A 232 11.44 -3.01 -2.27
C LYS A 232 11.99 -1.60 -2.41
N GLY A 233 11.25 -0.68 -3.03
CA GLY A 233 11.62 0.72 -3.18
C GLY A 233 11.73 1.45 -1.84
N VAL A 234 10.78 1.21 -0.93
CA VAL A 234 10.82 1.75 0.44
C VAL A 234 12.06 1.25 1.18
N LEU A 235 12.32 -0.05 1.15
CA LEU A 235 13.48 -0.65 1.81
C LEU A 235 14.78 -0.10 1.26
N ALA A 236 14.89 0.04 -0.07
CA ALA A 236 16.06 0.64 -0.72
C ALA A 236 16.28 2.10 -0.30
N SER A 237 15.23 2.90 -0.21
CA SER A 237 15.30 4.30 0.22
C SER A 237 15.75 4.47 1.67
N ILE A 238 15.55 3.45 2.51
CA ILE A 238 15.98 3.46 3.93
C ILE A 238 17.38 2.85 4.10
N GLY A 239 17.98 2.33 3.03
CA GLY A 239 19.38 1.87 3.03
C GLY A 239 19.56 0.35 2.95
N HIS A 240 18.51 -0.43 2.67
CA HIS A 240 18.64 -1.86 2.38
C HIS A 240 18.91 -2.07 0.90
N ALA A 241 19.99 -2.79 0.57
CA ALA A 241 20.31 -3.06 -0.83
C ALA A 241 19.22 -3.92 -1.50
N PRO A 242 18.70 -3.52 -2.67
CA PRO A 242 17.60 -4.23 -3.33
C PRO A 242 17.90 -5.70 -3.65
N GLU A 243 19.17 -6.04 -3.86
CA GLU A 243 19.68 -7.39 -4.11
C GLU A 243 19.60 -8.30 -2.88
N ASP A 244 19.64 -7.73 -1.68
CA ASP A 244 19.57 -8.49 -0.42
C ASP A 244 18.10 -8.74 0.00
N VAL A 245 17.14 -8.16 -0.72
CA VAL A 245 15.71 -8.24 -0.38
C VAL A 245 14.97 -9.13 -1.37
N ILE A 246 14.49 -10.27 -0.87
CA ILE A 246 13.55 -11.12 -1.60
C ILE A 246 12.13 -10.75 -1.14
N CYS A 247 11.30 -10.28 -2.06
CA CYS A 247 9.92 -9.94 -1.80
C CYS A 247 9.04 -10.69 -2.80
N LEU A 248 8.08 -11.44 -2.29
CA LEU A 248 7.13 -12.24 -3.07
C LEU A 248 5.71 -11.94 -2.60
N ALA A 249 4.78 -11.92 -3.51
CA ALA A 249 3.35 -11.80 -3.20
C ALA A 249 2.58 -12.96 -3.82
N SER A 250 1.58 -13.42 -3.10
CA SER A 250 0.64 -14.44 -3.55
C SER A 250 -0.72 -14.20 -2.92
N TYR A 251 -1.75 -14.63 -3.63
CA TYR A 251 -3.08 -14.74 -3.05
C TYR A 251 -3.13 -16.00 -2.18
N VAL A 252 -3.69 -15.89 -0.99
CA VAL A 252 -3.88 -17.00 -0.06
C VAL A 252 -5.31 -16.93 0.43
N ASP A 253 -6.07 -17.98 0.19
CA ASP A 253 -7.38 -18.13 0.79
C ASP A 253 -7.22 -18.50 2.28
N LEU A 254 -7.83 -17.69 3.14
CA LEU A 254 -7.78 -17.85 4.60
C LEU A 254 -9.00 -18.60 5.15
N SER A 255 -9.86 -19.12 4.30
CA SER A 255 -11.05 -19.89 4.69
C SER A 255 -10.76 -21.36 5.02
N LEU A 256 -9.48 -21.77 5.03
CA LEU A 256 -9.01 -23.10 5.41
C LEU A 256 -8.55 -23.17 6.86
#